data_0c8042d58b9b3d134ac5c88ab9185585
#
_entry.id   0c8042d58b9b3d134ac5c88ab9185585
#
_cell.length_a   1.000
_cell.length_b   1.000
_cell.length_c   1.000
_cell.angle_alpha   90.00
_cell.angle_beta   90.00
_cell.angle_gamma   90.00
#
_symmetry.space_group_name_H-M   'P 1'
#
loop_
_entity.id
_entity.type
_entity.pdbx_description
1 polymer ?
#
loop_
_entity_poly.entity_id
_entity_poly.type
_entity_poly.pdbx_seq_one_letter_code
_entity_poly.pdbx_strand_id
1 'polypeptide(L)'
;MSELARRVRERRAALGLSQEELADRMGYRSKSSITKLEKGVNDLPQSQLEELAAALDTTPAWLLGIETAAAPPPGFEPLPEMVRVPLVGSIACGTPITAEQNIESYIGVPAAWHADFALTCHGSSMAPTICDGDIVCIRRQPEVEQGEIAAVRIGDEATLKHFHRQGSTVMLLADNAAVCPPMIYAGSQLEEIQIEGRAVGFCRGL
;
A
#
# COMPACT_ATOMS: atom_id res chain seq x y z
N MET A 1 -33.60 -22.39 2.21
CA MET A 1 -32.62 -22.45 1.11
C MET A 1 -31.36 -21.80 1.62
N SER A 2 -30.21 -22.48 1.57
CA SER A 2 -28.94 -21.88 2.04
C SER A 2 -28.53 -20.72 1.14
N GLU A 3 -27.71 -19.79 1.65
CA GLU A 3 -27.19 -18.65 0.87
C GLU A 3 -26.39 -19.12 -0.35
N LEU A 4 -25.57 -20.16 -0.16
CA LEU A 4 -24.84 -20.82 -1.24
C LEU A 4 -25.79 -21.30 -2.35
N ALA A 5 -26.86 -22.03 -1.98
CA ALA A 5 -27.82 -22.58 -2.97
C ALA A 5 -28.49 -21.48 -3.79
N ARG A 6 -28.86 -20.36 -3.14
CA ARG A 6 -29.45 -19.18 -3.79
C ARG A 6 -28.46 -18.57 -4.78
N ARG A 7 -27.21 -18.30 -4.37
CA ARG A 7 -26.20 -17.66 -5.18
C ARG A 7 -25.75 -18.52 -6.36
N VAL A 8 -25.62 -19.82 -6.18
CA VAL A 8 -25.33 -20.76 -7.28
C VAL A 8 -26.41 -20.67 -8.36
N ARG A 9 -27.69 -20.71 -7.99
CA ARG A 9 -28.80 -20.60 -8.91
C ARG A 9 -28.83 -19.27 -9.65
N GLU A 10 -28.65 -18.16 -8.92
CA GLU A 10 -28.62 -16.80 -9.48
C GLU A 10 -27.47 -16.65 -10.51
N ARG A 11 -26.27 -17.08 -10.14
CA ARG A 11 -25.10 -16.94 -11.01
C ARG A 11 -25.19 -17.82 -12.25
N ARG A 12 -25.65 -19.06 -12.09
CA ARG A 12 -25.92 -19.94 -13.22
C ARG A 12 -26.92 -19.33 -14.20
N ALA A 13 -28.03 -18.80 -13.71
CA ALA A 13 -29.04 -18.13 -14.52
C ALA A 13 -28.49 -16.89 -15.22
N ALA A 14 -27.67 -16.07 -14.51
CA ALA A 14 -27.03 -14.90 -15.09
C ALA A 14 -26.06 -15.23 -16.23
N LEU A 15 -25.43 -16.41 -16.19
CA LEU A 15 -24.56 -16.92 -17.24
C LEU A 15 -25.38 -17.65 -18.38
N GLY A 16 -26.70 -17.74 -18.27
CA GLY A 16 -27.54 -18.43 -19.22
C GLY A 16 -27.38 -19.97 -19.24
N LEU A 17 -26.72 -20.53 -18.19
CA LEU A 17 -26.44 -21.95 -18.11
C LEU A 17 -27.66 -22.76 -17.62
N SER A 18 -27.92 -23.91 -18.25
CA SER A 18 -28.82 -24.94 -17.72
C SER A 18 -28.12 -25.68 -16.55
N GLN A 19 -28.91 -26.40 -15.73
CA GLN A 19 -28.35 -27.27 -14.67
C GLN A 19 -27.50 -28.40 -15.24
N GLU A 20 -27.76 -28.82 -16.47
CA GLU A 20 -27.04 -29.87 -17.20
C GLU A 20 -25.66 -29.35 -17.64
N GLU A 21 -25.61 -28.18 -18.26
CA GLU A 21 -24.36 -27.53 -18.66
C GLU A 21 -23.44 -27.21 -17.45
N LEU A 22 -24.03 -26.80 -16.34
CA LEU A 22 -23.23 -26.60 -15.11
C LEU A 22 -22.70 -27.93 -14.55
N ALA A 23 -23.52 -29.00 -14.61
CA ALA A 23 -23.08 -30.34 -14.21
C ALA A 23 -21.90 -30.82 -15.05
N ASP A 24 -21.98 -30.62 -16.38
CA ASP A 24 -20.91 -30.96 -17.31
C ASP A 24 -19.61 -30.18 -17.03
N ARG A 25 -19.69 -28.88 -16.76
CA ARG A 25 -18.55 -28.05 -16.39
C ARG A 25 -17.86 -28.52 -15.09
N MET A 26 -18.65 -29.07 -14.16
CA MET A 26 -18.19 -29.65 -12.91
C MET A 26 -17.75 -31.12 -13.04
N GLY A 27 -17.80 -31.72 -14.22
CA GLY A 27 -17.50 -33.14 -14.44
C GLY A 27 -18.47 -34.10 -13.77
N TYR A 28 -19.68 -33.64 -13.44
CA TYR A 28 -20.72 -34.51 -12.86
C TYR A 28 -21.44 -35.32 -13.92
N ARG A 29 -21.74 -36.59 -13.59
CA ARG A 29 -22.43 -37.53 -14.51
C ARG A 29 -23.90 -37.17 -14.76
N SER A 30 -24.49 -36.29 -13.94
CA SER A 30 -25.90 -35.91 -14.12
C SER A 30 -26.21 -34.57 -13.41
N LYS A 31 -27.20 -33.86 -13.91
CA LYS A 31 -27.74 -32.63 -13.33
C LYS A 31 -28.32 -32.78 -11.92
N SER A 32 -28.55 -34.02 -11.47
CA SER A 32 -29.15 -34.24 -10.13
C SER A 32 -28.29 -33.68 -8.98
N SER A 33 -26.97 -33.65 -9.16
CA SER A 33 -26.06 -33.06 -8.19
C SER A 33 -26.27 -31.54 -8.05
N ILE A 34 -26.37 -30.84 -9.18
CA ILE A 34 -26.66 -29.39 -9.22
C ILE A 34 -28.05 -29.10 -8.67
N THR A 35 -29.05 -29.92 -9.03
CA THR A 35 -30.42 -29.79 -8.52
C THR A 35 -30.44 -29.89 -6.97
N LYS A 36 -29.73 -30.84 -6.39
CA LYS A 36 -29.63 -31.01 -4.91
C LYS A 36 -28.91 -29.84 -4.26
N LEU A 37 -27.83 -29.37 -4.89
CA LEU A 37 -27.06 -28.21 -4.45
C LEU A 37 -27.94 -26.95 -4.42
N GLU A 38 -28.66 -26.65 -5.49
CA GLU A 38 -29.53 -25.48 -5.59
C GLU A 38 -30.76 -25.56 -4.66
N LYS A 39 -31.10 -26.76 -4.18
CA LYS A 39 -32.14 -27.00 -3.16
C LYS A 39 -31.58 -26.90 -1.72
N GLY A 40 -30.26 -26.79 -1.58
CA GLY A 40 -29.58 -26.74 -0.27
C GLY A 40 -29.61 -28.05 0.51
N VAL A 41 -29.73 -29.20 -0.22
CA VAL A 41 -29.80 -30.53 0.38
C VAL A 41 -28.41 -31.11 0.68
N ASN A 42 -27.40 -30.68 -0.05
CA ASN A 42 -26.01 -31.15 0.12
C ASN A 42 -25.08 -29.97 0.45
N ASP A 43 -24.20 -30.19 1.42
CA ASP A 43 -23.02 -29.35 1.63
C ASP A 43 -21.92 -29.74 0.65
N LEU A 44 -21.16 -28.75 0.18
CA LEU A 44 -20.01 -28.96 -0.71
C LEU A 44 -18.73 -29.03 0.10
N PRO A 45 -17.86 -30.01 -0.15
CA PRO A 45 -16.48 -29.95 0.34
C PRO A 45 -15.76 -28.72 -0.18
N GLN A 46 -14.78 -28.20 0.60
CA GLN A 46 -14.04 -26.99 0.23
C GLN A 46 -13.37 -27.08 -1.15
N SER A 47 -12.84 -28.23 -1.52
CA SER A 47 -12.22 -28.47 -2.83
C SER A 47 -13.23 -28.32 -4.00
N GLN A 48 -14.47 -28.76 -3.81
CA GLN A 48 -15.51 -28.63 -4.83
C GLN A 48 -16.09 -27.21 -4.89
N LEU A 49 -15.93 -26.40 -3.85
CA LEU A 49 -16.34 -25.00 -3.84
C LEU A 49 -15.48 -24.15 -4.79
N GLU A 50 -14.20 -24.41 -4.87
CA GLU A 50 -13.28 -23.75 -5.81
C GLU A 50 -13.62 -24.12 -7.26
N GLU A 51 -13.86 -25.41 -7.53
CA GLU A 51 -14.28 -25.88 -8.85
C GLU A 51 -15.63 -25.28 -9.28
N LEU A 52 -16.57 -25.18 -8.35
CA LEU A 52 -17.89 -24.58 -8.59
C LEU A 52 -17.78 -23.08 -8.87
N ALA A 53 -16.92 -22.37 -8.13
CA ALA A 53 -16.66 -20.96 -8.34
C ALA A 53 -16.06 -20.71 -9.73
N ALA A 54 -15.09 -21.52 -10.14
CA ALA A 54 -14.50 -21.46 -11.47
C ALA A 54 -15.54 -21.75 -12.59
N ALA A 55 -16.38 -22.79 -12.41
CA ALA A 55 -17.43 -23.15 -13.37
C ALA A 55 -18.49 -22.06 -13.55
N LEU A 56 -18.68 -21.22 -12.52
CA LEU A 56 -19.64 -20.12 -12.49
C LEU A 56 -19.00 -18.74 -12.73
N ASP A 57 -17.74 -18.66 -13.13
CA ASP A 57 -16.98 -17.41 -13.33
C ASP A 57 -17.12 -16.46 -12.12
N THR A 58 -16.88 -16.97 -10.90
CA THR A 58 -17.00 -16.22 -9.66
C THR A 58 -15.95 -16.67 -8.64
N THR A 59 -16.04 -16.20 -7.41
CA THR A 59 -15.12 -16.58 -6.31
C THR A 59 -15.83 -17.43 -5.26
N PRO A 60 -15.10 -18.32 -4.53
CA PRO A 60 -15.63 -19.04 -3.38
C PRO A 60 -16.25 -18.10 -2.33
N ALA A 61 -15.62 -16.94 -2.09
CA ALA A 61 -16.09 -15.94 -1.16
C ALA A 61 -17.47 -15.39 -1.56
N TRP A 62 -17.66 -15.09 -2.85
CA TRP A 62 -18.96 -14.66 -3.35
C TRP A 62 -20.03 -15.75 -3.15
N LEU A 63 -19.74 -17.00 -3.48
CA LEU A 63 -20.67 -18.11 -3.30
C LEU A 63 -21.09 -18.31 -1.84
N LEU A 64 -20.18 -18.09 -0.89
CA LEU A 64 -20.44 -18.20 0.55
C LEU A 64 -21.18 -16.98 1.15
N GLY A 65 -21.41 -15.93 0.37
CA GLY A 65 -22.03 -14.71 0.89
C GLY A 65 -21.06 -13.85 1.71
N ILE A 66 -19.77 -14.15 1.69
CA ILE A 66 -18.73 -13.29 2.22
C ILE A 66 -18.60 -12.17 1.17
N GLU A 67 -19.11 -10.99 1.48
CA GLU A 67 -18.96 -9.81 0.61
C GLU A 67 -17.49 -9.42 0.53
N THR A 68 -16.77 -10.00 -0.44
CA THR A 68 -15.60 -9.32 -0.96
C THR A 68 -16.13 -8.12 -1.75
N ALA A 69 -15.55 -6.97 -1.55
CA ALA A 69 -15.87 -5.76 -2.32
C ALA A 69 -16.11 -6.14 -3.78
N ALA A 70 -17.26 -5.77 -4.33
CA ALA A 70 -17.64 -6.10 -5.71
C ALA A 70 -16.46 -5.75 -6.61
N ALA A 71 -16.13 -6.64 -7.56
CA ALA A 71 -15.11 -6.33 -8.55
C ALA A 71 -15.46 -4.96 -9.17
N PRO A 72 -14.51 -4.04 -9.25
CA PRO A 72 -14.78 -2.72 -9.78
C PRO A 72 -15.41 -2.84 -11.18
N PRO A 73 -16.32 -1.93 -11.54
CA PRO A 73 -16.90 -1.92 -12.87
C PRO A 73 -15.82 -1.91 -13.95
N PRO A 74 -16.08 -2.44 -15.17
CA PRO A 74 -15.12 -2.40 -16.26
C PRO A 74 -14.60 -0.97 -16.49
N GLY A 75 -13.27 -0.79 -16.46
CA GLY A 75 -12.62 0.52 -16.58
C GLY A 75 -12.29 1.20 -15.27
N PHE A 76 -12.61 0.60 -14.12
CA PHE A 76 -12.16 1.05 -12.81
C PHE A 76 -11.14 0.08 -12.25
N GLU A 77 -9.98 0.60 -11.85
CA GLU A 77 -9.02 -0.17 -11.08
C GLU A 77 -9.39 -0.15 -9.59
N PRO A 78 -9.20 -1.26 -8.86
CA PRO A 78 -9.40 -1.25 -7.41
C PRO A 78 -8.45 -0.22 -6.78
N LEU A 79 -8.93 0.48 -5.76
CA LEU A 79 -8.05 1.35 -4.98
C LEU A 79 -6.88 0.53 -4.43
N PRO A 80 -5.66 1.09 -4.44
CA PRO A 80 -4.51 0.42 -3.86
C PRO A 80 -4.79 0.11 -2.38
N GLU A 81 -4.23 -1.01 -1.91
CA GLU A 81 -4.24 -1.31 -0.48
C GLU A 81 -3.60 -0.15 0.30
N MET A 82 -4.28 0.32 1.33
CA MET A 82 -3.84 1.45 2.14
C MET A 82 -3.42 0.96 3.53
N VAL A 83 -2.27 1.45 4.01
CA VAL A 83 -1.78 1.23 5.37
C VAL A 83 -1.72 2.56 6.12
N ARG A 84 -1.80 2.50 7.45
CA ARG A 84 -1.66 3.69 8.29
C ARG A 84 -0.22 3.80 8.80
N VAL A 85 0.39 4.95 8.57
CA VAL A 85 1.73 5.28 9.08
C VAL A 85 1.67 6.50 10.00
N PRO A 86 2.54 6.60 11.02
CA PRO A 86 2.62 7.78 11.87
C PRO A 86 3.11 8.99 11.09
N LEU A 87 2.43 10.13 11.25
CA LEU A 87 2.90 11.45 10.86
C LEU A 87 3.69 12.04 12.02
N VAL A 88 4.96 12.30 11.79
CA VAL A 88 5.88 12.83 12.77
C VAL A 88 6.05 14.33 12.55
N GLY A 89 5.77 15.15 13.56
CA GLY A 89 5.85 16.61 13.46
C GLY A 89 7.24 17.13 13.81
N SER A 90 7.62 17.04 15.06
CA SER A 90 8.92 17.50 15.54
C SER A 90 9.75 16.33 16.06
N ILE A 91 11.07 16.42 15.89
CA ILE A 91 12.00 15.41 16.36
C ILE A 91 12.68 15.94 17.61
N ALA A 92 12.47 15.25 18.74
CA ALA A 92 13.16 15.59 19.98
C ALA A 92 14.57 14.97 19.99
N CYS A 93 15.54 15.74 20.49
CA CYS A 93 16.94 15.30 20.61
C CYS A 93 17.08 13.99 21.39
N GLY A 94 17.85 13.06 20.84
CA GLY A 94 18.19 11.80 21.51
C GLY A 94 17.07 10.75 21.55
N THR A 95 15.89 11.01 20.98
CA THR A 95 14.79 10.04 20.88
C THR A 95 14.64 9.49 19.46
N PRO A 96 14.17 8.23 19.31
CA PRO A 96 13.82 7.72 17.99
C PRO A 96 12.78 8.62 17.31
N ILE A 97 12.92 8.85 16.01
CA ILE A 97 12.02 9.73 15.23
C ILE A 97 10.55 9.32 15.36
N THR A 98 10.27 8.03 15.52
CA THR A 98 8.93 7.46 15.71
C THR A 98 8.57 7.22 17.17
N ALA A 99 9.22 7.88 18.13
CA ALA A 99 8.78 7.84 19.52
C ALA A 99 7.36 8.43 19.66
N GLU A 100 6.53 7.90 20.55
CA GLU A 100 5.13 8.33 20.70
C GLU A 100 4.98 9.84 20.86
N GLN A 101 5.89 10.47 21.55
CA GLN A 101 5.89 11.92 21.80
C GLN A 101 6.10 12.77 20.53
N ASN A 102 6.62 12.16 19.44
CA ASN A 102 6.87 12.83 18.17
C ASN A 102 5.73 12.61 17.17
N ILE A 103 4.77 11.72 17.46
CA ILE A 103 3.66 11.37 16.57
C ILE A 103 2.52 12.37 16.78
N GLU A 104 2.21 13.13 15.73
CA GLU A 104 1.06 14.06 15.72
C GLU A 104 -0.24 13.36 15.36
N SER A 105 -0.20 12.46 14.38
CA SER A 105 -1.37 11.77 13.87
C SER A 105 -0.97 10.53 13.07
N TYR A 106 -1.94 9.87 12.43
CA TYR A 106 -1.71 8.76 11.50
C TYR A 106 -2.37 9.08 10.17
N ILE A 107 -1.68 8.83 9.08
CA ILE A 107 -2.18 9.02 7.71
C ILE A 107 -2.26 7.72 6.95
N GLY A 108 -3.20 7.64 5.98
CA GLY A 108 -3.31 6.52 5.05
C GLY A 108 -2.38 6.72 3.85
N VAL A 109 -1.56 5.73 3.55
CA VAL A 109 -0.65 5.74 2.39
C VAL A 109 -0.75 4.41 1.63
N PRO A 110 -0.45 4.38 0.30
CA PRO A 110 -0.41 3.13 -0.45
C PRO A 110 0.55 2.11 0.18
N ALA A 111 0.07 0.88 0.44
CA ALA A 111 0.89 -0.20 1.01
C ALA A 111 2.13 -0.50 0.14
N ALA A 112 2.01 -0.34 -1.18
CA ALA A 112 3.11 -0.53 -2.14
C ALA A 112 4.31 0.42 -1.92
N TRP A 113 4.12 1.54 -1.22
CA TRP A 113 5.23 2.45 -0.90
C TRP A 113 6.12 1.89 0.22
N HIS A 114 5.62 0.95 1.02
CA HIS A 114 6.32 0.40 2.18
C HIS A 114 6.89 1.51 3.08
N ALA A 115 6.11 2.56 3.29
CA ALA A 115 6.50 3.66 4.16
C ALA A 115 6.36 3.24 5.63
N ASP A 116 7.29 3.67 6.47
CA ASP A 116 7.31 3.40 7.91
C ASP A 116 6.78 4.59 8.72
N PHE A 117 6.97 5.81 8.20
CA PHE A 117 6.48 7.05 8.78
C PHE A 117 6.37 8.14 7.72
N ALA A 118 5.79 9.28 8.10
CA ALA A 118 5.69 10.46 7.26
C ALA A 118 6.13 11.72 8.01
N LEU A 119 6.58 12.72 7.25
CA LEU A 119 7.01 14.03 7.75
C LEU A 119 6.26 15.11 6.99
N THR A 120 5.85 16.17 7.68
CA THR A 120 5.39 17.39 7.01
C THR A 120 6.62 18.18 6.55
N CYS A 121 6.67 18.51 5.26
CA CYS A 121 7.73 19.32 4.71
C CYS A 121 7.49 20.80 5.04
N HIS A 122 8.50 21.47 5.56
CA HIS A 122 8.50 22.91 5.81
C HIS A 122 9.55 23.60 4.97
N GLY A 123 9.14 24.73 4.35
CA GLY A 123 10.00 25.54 3.52
C GLY A 123 10.08 25.09 2.06
N SER A 124 10.97 25.71 1.29
CA SER A 124 11.04 25.60 -0.17
C SER A 124 12.35 25.04 -0.70
N SER A 125 13.17 24.41 0.15
CA SER A 125 14.48 23.89 -0.29
C SER A 125 14.38 22.75 -1.29
N MET A 126 13.29 21.98 -1.27
CA MET A 126 13.04 20.87 -2.19
C MET A 126 11.99 21.22 -3.26
N ALA A 127 11.62 22.51 -3.38
CA ALA A 127 10.76 22.93 -4.46
C ALA A 127 11.53 22.98 -5.80
N PRO A 128 10.86 22.60 -6.94
CA PRO A 128 9.42 22.37 -7.07
C PRO A 128 8.96 20.93 -6.78
N THR A 129 9.86 20.00 -6.56
CA THR A 129 9.53 18.56 -6.39
C THR A 129 8.69 18.34 -5.13
N ILE A 130 9.19 18.80 -3.98
CA ILE A 130 8.49 18.75 -2.70
C ILE A 130 8.33 20.19 -2.23
N CYS A 131 7.07 20.58 -1.97
CA CYS A 131 6.71 21.92 -1.57
C CYS A 131 6.41 22.03 -0.07
N ASP A 132 6.33 23.26 0.42
CA ASP A 132 5.87 23.54 1.78
C ASP A 132 4.46 22.99 2.01
N GLY A 133 4.27 22.28 3.13
CA GLY A 133 3.01 21.61 3.48
C GLY A 133 2.82 20.21 2.89
N ASP A 134 3.69 19.74 2.00
CA ASP A 134 3.64 18.35 1.53
C ASP A 134 3.91 17.37 2.66
N ILE A 135 3.19 16.25 2.66
CA ILE A 135 3.44 15.15 3.58
C ILE A 135 4.28 14.10 2.86
N VAL A 136 5.53 13.94 3.25
CA VAL A 136 6.50 13.05 2.62
C VAL A 136 6.58 11.75 3.37
N CYS A 137 6.37 10.64 2.66
CA CYS A 137 6.39 9.28 3.19
C CYS A 137 7.82 8.72 3.12
N ILE A 138 8.28 8.18 4.24
CA ILE A 138 9.66 7.71 4.40
C ILE A 138 9.67 6.22 4.70
N ARG A 139 10.50 5.49 3.96
CA ARG A 139 10.90 4.12 4.32
C ARG A 139 12.16 4.20 5.17
N ARG A 140 12.10 3.65 6.37
CA ARG A 140 13.25 3.63 7.28
C ARG A 140 14.35 2.72 6.75
N GLN A 141 15.52 3.28 6.54
CA GLN A 141 16.72 2.55 6.17
C GLN A 141 17.96 3.40 6.50
N PRO A 142 19.08 2.76 6.93
CA PRO A 142 20.28 3.48 7.33
C PRO A 142 21.10 4.00 6.15
N GLU A 143 20.82 3.53 4.94
CA GLU A 143 21.54 3.87 3.73
C GLU A 143 20.56 4.20 2.60
N VAL A 144 20.94 5.11 1.72
CA VAL A 144 20.20 5.51 0.51
C VAL A 144 21.16 5.55 -0.68
N GLU A 145 20.60 5.35 -1.87
CA GLU A 145 21.38 5.36 -3.10
C GLU A 145 21.70 6.79 -3.56
N GLN A 146 22.66 6.90 -4.48
CA GLN A 146 23.07 8.18 -5.08
C GLN A 146 21.89 8.88 -5.75
N GLY A 147 21.66 10.13 -5.39
CA GLY A 147 20.60 10.96 -5.95
C GLY A 147 19.20 10.73 -5.37
N GLU A 148 19.00 9.73 -4.52
CA GLU A 148 17.73 9.55 -3.83
C GLU A 148 17.48 10.66 -2.82
N ILE A 149 16.19 10.97 -2.58
CA ILE A 149 15.80 11.92 -1.54
C ILE A 149 15.81 11.20 -0.21
N ALA A 150 16.69 11.62 0.68
CA ALA A 150 16.84 11.11 2.03
C ALA A 150 16.20 12.05 3.05
N ALA A 151 15.56 11.46 4.06
CA ALA A 151 15.32 12.12 5.32
C ALA A 151 16.60 12.00 6.15
N VAL A 152 17.25 13.13 6.37
CA VAL A 152 18.52 13.21 7.09
C VAL A 152 18.32 14.03 8.36
N ARG A 153 18.72 13.50 9.50
CA ARG A 153 18.77 14.23 10.74
C ARG A 153 20.14 14.90 10.88
N ILE A 154 20.14 16.18 11.16
CA ILE A 154 21.32 17.01 11.39
C ILE A 154 21.13 17.66 12.77
N GLY A 155 21.87 17.18 13.78
CA GLY A 155 21.58 17.56 15.15
C GLY A 155 20.16 17.15 15.56
N ASP A 156 19.33 18.15 15.84
CA ASP A 156 17.94 17.97 16.33
C ASP A 156 16.88 18.15 15.23
N GLU A 157 17.28 18.45 14.01
CA GLU A 157 16.37 18.73 12.91
C GLU A 157 16.43 17.67 11.83
N ALA A 158 15.27 17.30 11.29
CA ALA A 158 15.20 16.48 10.08
C ALA A 158 15.07 17.37 8.84
N THR A 159 15.78 17.01 7.79
CA THR A 159 15.70 17.68 6.49
C THR A 159 15.58 16.66 5.36
N LEU A 160 14.98 17.08 4.24
CA LEU A 160 14.94 16.30 3.02
C LEU A 160 15.94 16.85 2.03
N LYS A 161 16.82 15.99 1.50
CA LYS A 161 17.85 16.38 0.52
C LYS A 161 18.15 15.21 -0.39
N HIS A 162 18.59 15.49 -1.61
CA HIS A 162 19.25 14.49 -2.44
C HIS A 162 20.58 14.09 -1.82
N PHE A 163 20.73 12.81 -1.60
CA PHE A 163 21.95 12.24 -1.01
C PHE A 163 22.99 11.92 -2.09
N HIS A 164 24.19 12.39 -1.88
CA HIS A 164 25.34 12.03 -2.73
C HIS A 164 26.54 11.70 -1.85
N ARG A 165 27.24 10.63 -2.18
CA ARG A 165 28.46 10.21 -1.49
C ARG A 165 29.60 10.05 -2.49
N GLN A 166 30.70 10.71 -2.21
CA GLN A 166 31.94 10.57 -2.99
C GLN A 166 33.11 10.25 -2.05
N GLY A 167 33.52 8.99 -2.01
CA GLY A 167 34.52 8.51 -1.07
C GLY A 167 34.08 8.72 0.38
N SER A 168 34.82 9.49 1.14
CA SER A 168 34.55 9.85 2.54
C SER A 168 33.75 11.15 2.71
N THR A 169 33.22 11.71 1.62
CA THR A 169 32.45 12.97 1.65
C THR A 169 31.00 12.69 1.31
N VAL A 170 30.08 13.24 2.10
CA VAL A 170 28.64 13.25 1.86
C VAL A 170 28.22 14.65 1.48
N MET A 171 27.44 14.76 0.41
CA MET A 171 26.81 15.99 -0.06
C MET A 171 25.30 15.83 0.00
N LEU A 172 24.64 16.80 0.63
CA LEU A 172 23.18 16.91 0.69
C LEU A 172 22.77 18.08 -0.21
N LEU A 173 22.08 17.77 -1.30
CA LEU A 173 21.69 18.74 -2.30
C LEU A 173 20.20 19.04 -2.26
N ALA A 174 19.87 20.31 -2.31
CA ALA A 174 18.50 20.79 -2.42
C ALA A 174 18.10 20.92 -3.90
N ASP A 175 16.82 20.77 -4.23
CA ASP A 175 16.31 21.11 -5.56
C ASP A 175 16.37 22.62 -5.80
N ASN A 176 16.13 23.39 -4.75
CA ASN A 176 16.24 24.85 -4.78
C ASN A 176 17.55 25.34 -4.16
N ALA A 177 18.61 25.32 -4.96
CA ALA A 177 19.93 25.76 -4.54
C ALA A 177 20.02 27.24 -4.17
N ALA A 178 19.06 28.07 -4.63
CA ALA A 178 19.00 29.49 -4.23
C ALA A 178 18.56 29.67 -2.78
N VAL A 179 17.77 28.74 -2.25
CA VAL A 179 17.30 28.74 -0.85
C VAL A 179 18.24 27.96 0.07
N CYS A 180 18.76 26.84 -0.43
CA CYS A 180 19.65 25.98 0.35
C CYS A 180 20.84 25.55 -0.52
N PRO A 181 22.01 26.13 -0.34
CA PRO A 181 23.20 25.71 -1.05
C PRO A 181 23.62 24.28 -0.67
N PRO A 182 24.47 23.60 -1.46
CA PRO A 182 24.98 22.29 -1.14
C PRO A 182 25.59 22.23 0.26
N MET A 183 25.19 21.24 1.05
CA MET A 183 25.72 20.97 2.38
C MET A 183 26.73 19.82 2.25
N ILE A 184 27.96 20.04 2.70
CA ILE A 184 29.07 19.08 2.51
C ILE A 184 29.60 18.66 3.87
N TYR A 185 29.64 17.33 4.11
CA TYR A 185 30.10 16.73 5.35
C TYR A 185 31.27 15.79 5.06
N ALA A 186 32.37 15.95 5.81
CA ALA A 186 33.56 15.11 5.67
C ALA A 186 34.26 14.93 7.02
N GLY A 187 34.98 13.81 7.18
CA GLY A 187 35.70 13.51 8.42
C GLY A 187 34.76 13.41 9.63
N SER A 188 35.05 14.13 10.71
CA SER A 188 34.25 14.12 11.94
C SER A 188 32.86 14.70 11.78
N GLN A 189 32.60 15.54 10.76
CA GLN A 189 31.29 16.10 10.50
C GLN A 189 30.27 15.03 10.05
N LEU A 190 30.73 13.88 9.59
CA LEU A 190 29.84 12.74 9.26
C LEU A 190 29.10 12.20 10.49
N GLU A 191 29.61 12.42 11.69
CA GLU A 191 28.97 12.02 12.94
C GLU A 191 27.77 12.93 13.29
N GLU A 192 27.69 14.11 12.66
CA GLU A 192 26.61 15.09 12.88
C GLU A 192 25.34 14.74 12.08
N ILE A 193 25.46 13.86 11.08
CA ILE A 193 24.36 13.50 10.20
C ILE A 193 23.94 12.04 10.40
N GLN A 194 22.63 11.81 10.39
CA GLN A 194 22.06 10.47 10.43
C GLN A 194 20.98 10.31 9.36
N ILE A 195 21.13 9.29 8.53
CA ILE A 195 20.08 8.92 7.57
C ILE A 195 18.96 8.21 8.33
N GLU A 196 17.77 8.79 8.29
CA GLU A 196 16.58 8.21 8.91
C GLU A 196 15.80 7.32 7.93
N GLY A 197 15.94 7.57 6.62
CA GLY A 197 15.32 6.78 5.58
C GLY A 197 15.28 7.47 4.22
N ARG A 198 14.64 6.78 3.28
CA ARG A 198 14.42 7.24 1.92
C ARG A 198 12.98 7.73 1.73
N ALA A 199 12.80 8.84 1.04
CA ALA A 199 11.49 9.29 0.56
C ALA A 199 10.98 8.33 -0.52
N VAL A 200 9.76 7.82 -0.35
CA VAL A 200 9.14 6.84 -1.25
C VAL A 200 7.89 7.38 -1.95
N GLY A 201 7.40 8.53 -1.52
CA GLY A 201 6.27 9.24 -2.10
C GLY A 201 5.89 10.44 -1.25
N PHE A 202 4.97 11.25 -1.74
CA PHE A 202 4.42 12.36 -0.98
C PHE A 202 2.93 12.56 -1.30
N CYS A 203 2.21 13.19 -0.36
CA CYS A 203 0.83 13.60 -0.52
C CYS A 203 0.78 15.13 -0.46
N ARG A 204 0.00 15.73 -1.37
CA ARG A 204 -0.23 17.18 -1.43
C ARG A 204 -1.73 17.45 -1.39
N GLY A 205 -2.15 18.33 -0.50
CA GLY A 205 -3.47 18.93 -0.55
C GLY A 205 -3.59 19.95 -1.70
N LEU A 206 -4.81 20.18 -2.15
CA LEU A 206 -5.12 21.22 -3.14
C LEU A 206 -5.27 22.57 -2.46
#